data_24c3a8f476ec6ff62ff75a5321d66c24
#
_entry.id   24c3a8f476ec6ff62ff75a5321d66c24
#
_cell.length_a   1.000
_cell.length_b   1.000
_cell.length_c   1.000
_cell.angle_alpha   90.00
_cell.angle_beta   90.00
_cell.angle_gamma   90.00
#
_symmetry.space_group_name_H-M   'P 1'
#
loop_
_entity.id
_entity.type
_entity.pdbx_description
1 polymer ?
#
loop_
_entity_poly.entity_id
_entity_poly.type
_entity_poly.pdbx_seq_one_letter_code
_entity_poly.pdbx_strand_id
1 'polypeptide(L)' 'MSQAKPPEMADDSTIAALASLSADERQVLLKVSEILKRLQFGTVLLVVQDGKVVQIEMAEKFRLR' A
#
# COMPACT_ATOMS: atom_id res chain seq x y z
N MET A 1 20.42 1.62 12.09
CA MET A 1 20.10 1.58 11.58
C MET A 1 19.89 1.24 10.69
N SER A 2 19.68 0.85 10.42
CA SER A 2 19.53 0.48 9.48
C SER A 2 19.00 0.97 8.62
N GLN A 3 19.06 1.23 7.98
CA GLN A 3 18.44 1.65 7.16
C GLN A 3 18.25 0.92 6.22
N ALA A 4 17.47 0.78 6.07
CA ALA A 4 17.12 0.00 5.01
C ALA A 4 17.55 0.61 3.80
N LYS A 5 18.09 -0.11 2.92
CA LYS A 5 18.37 0.48 1.69
C LYS A 5 17.09 0.62 0.92
N PRO A 6 17.00 1.59 0.07
CA PRO A 6 15.81 1.76 -0.72
C PRO A 6 15.55 0.52 -1.54
N PRO A 7 14.32 0.23 -1.79
CA PRO A 7 14.02 -0.92 -2.62
C PRO A 7 14.63 -0.71 -3.97
N GLU A 8 15.28 -1.75 -4.44
CA GLU A 8 15.75 -1.70 -5.75
C GLU A 8 14.61 -1.75 -6.65
N MET A 9 14.78 -1.35 -7.84
CA MET A 9 13.78 -1.61 -8.81
C MET A 9 13.50 -3.06 -8.79
N ALA A 10 12.32 -3.44 -9.10
CA ALA A 10 11.87 -4.80 -8.94
C ALA A 10 12.80 -5.78 -9.63
N ASP A 11 13.20 -6.79 -8.91
CA ASP A 11 13.92 -7.87 -9.52
C ASP A 11 12.89 -8.84 -10.11
N ASP A 12 13.36 -9.91 -10.70
CA ASP A 12 12.48 -10.83 -11.38
C ASP A 12 11.42 -11.42 -10.47
N SER A 13 11.77 -11.73 -9.22
CA SER A 13 10.79 -12.33 -8.34
C SER A 13 9.74 -11.32 -7.91
N THR A 14 10.11 -10.07 -7.75
CA THR A 14 9.14 -9.04 -7.43
C THR A 14 8.20 -8.81 -8.61
N ILE A 15 8.73 -8.77 -9.82
CA ILE A 15 7.92 -8.59 -10.99
C ILE A 15 6.93 -9.73 -11.13
N ALA A 16 7.40 -10.96 -10.92
CA ALA A 16 6.52 -12.11 -11.01
C ALA A 16 5.42 -12.05 -9.97
N ALA A 17 5.75 -11.63 -8.75
CA ALA A 17 4.76 -11.51 -7.70
C ALA A 17 3.70 -10.48 -8.08
N LEU A 18 4.13 -9.33 -8.61
CA LEU A 18 3.18 -8.31 -9.00
C LEU A 18 2.30 -8.78 -10.16
N ALA A 19 2.88 -9.53 -11.07
CA ALA A 19 2.12 -10.01 -12.20
C ALA A 19 1.09 -11.05 -11.81
N SER A 20 1.29 -11.72 -10.67
CA SER A 20 0.36 -12.75 -10.24
C SER A 20 -0.81 -12.20 -9.43
N LEU A 21 -0.85 -10.91 -9.17
CA LEU A 21 -1.95 -10.33 -8.42
C LEU A 21 -3.24 -10.40 -9.22
N SER A 22 -4.34 -10.62 -8.52
CA SER A 22 -5.63 -10.59 -9.15
C SER A 22 -5.99 -9.15 -9.51
N ALA A 23 -7.02 -8.99 -10.32
CA ALA A 23 -7.49 -7.65 -10.66
C ALA A 23 -7.93 -6.89 -9.42
N ASP A 24 -8.59 -7.58 -8.50
CA ASP A 24 -9.03 -6.93 -7.26
C ASP A 24 -7.84 -6.48 -6.44
N GLU A 25 -6.82 -7.31 -6.36
CA GLU A 25 -5.63 -6.94 -5.59
C GLU A 25 -4.92 -5.74 -6.21
N ARG A 26 -4.89 -5.69 -7.53
CA ARG A 26 -4.26 -4.54 -8.18
C ARG A 26 -5.02 -3.26 -7.90
N GLN A 27 -6.35 -3.33 -7.90
CA GLN A 27 -7.15 -2.16 -7.59
C GLN A 27 -6.87 -1.66 -6.19
N VAL A 28 -6.76 -2.57 -5.23
CA VAL A 28 -6.46 -2.19 -3.86
C VAL A 28 -5.10 -1.50 -3.79
N LEU A 29 -4.10 -2.07 -4.45
CA LEU A 29 -2.78 -1.48 -4.41
C LEU A 29 -2.74 -0.11 -5.06
N LEU A 30 -3.48 0.07 -6.16
CA LEU A 30 -3.54 1.37 -6.80
C LEU A 30 -4.17 2.40 -5.88
N LYS A 31 -5.25 2.01 -5.20
CA LYS A 31 -5.91 2.94 -4.30
C LYS A 31 -5.00 3.30 -3.12
N VAL A 32 -4.34 2.31 -2.55
CA VAL A 32 -3.41 2.58 -1.46
C VAL A 32 -2.28 3.47 -1.95
N SER A 33 -1.78 3.23 -3.14
CA SER A 33 -0.71 4.04 -3.69
C SER A 33 -1.14 5.51 -3.82
N GLU A 34 -2.36 5.73 -4.30
CA GLU A 34 -2.88 7.09 -4.43
C GLU A 34 -2.98 7.78 -3.08
N ILE A 35 -3.44 7.04 -2.08
CA ILE A 35 -3.54 7.59 -0.73
C ILE A 35 -2.17 7.96 -0.21
N LEU A 36 -1.20 7.08 -0.40
CA LEU A 36 0.14 7.33 0.11
C LEU A 36 0.79 8.54 -0.52
N LYS A 37 0.43 8.85 -1.75
CA LYS A 37 1.00 10.02 -2.40
C LYS A 37 0.51 11.31 -1.80
N ARG A 38 -0.64 11.29 -1.15
CA ARG A 38 -1.23 12.49 -0.58
C ARG A 38 -1.09 12.54 0.94
N LEU A 39 -1.00 11.39 1.57
CA LEU A 39 -1.02 11.34 3.01
C LEU A 39 0.37 11.60 3.55
N GLN A 40 0.53 12.68 4.29
CA GLN A 40 1.81 12.98 4.88
C GLN A 40 1.94 12.38 6.27
N PHE A 41 0.85 12.30 7.00
CA PHE A 41 0.90 11.79 8.35
C PHE A 41 -0.46 11.23 8.68
N GLY A 42 -0.54 9.97 8.97
CA GLY A 42 -1.82 9.38 9.26
C GLY A 42 -1.78 7.87 9.18
N THR A 43 -2.94 7.31 8.96
CA THR A 43 -3.12 5.87 8.97
C THR A 43 -3.97 5.42 7.79
N VAL A 44 -3.63 4.28 7.25
CA VAL A 44 -4.46 3.62 6.26
C VAL A 44 -4.83 2.26 6.82
N LEU A 45 -6.12 1.95 6.80
CA LEU A 45 -6.62 0.68 7.30
C LEU A 45 -7.28 -0.10 6.19
N LEU A 46 -6.98 -1.36 6.11
CA LEU A 46 -7.63 -2.24 5.17
C LEU A 46 -8.52 -3.19 5.95
N VAL A 47 -9.78 -3.28 5.56
CA VAL A 47 -10.70 -4.22 6.17
C VAL A 47 -10.82 -5.40 5.22
N VAL A 48 -10.56 -6.59 5.75
CA VAL A 48 -10.52 -7.80 4.95
C VAL A 48 -11.60 -8.76 5.42
N GLN A 49 -12.34 -9.31 4.49
CA GLN A 49 -13.32 -10.35 4.77
C GLN A 49 -13.18 -11.44 3.73
N ASP A 50 -13.11 -12.67 4.19
CA ASP A 50 -13.00 -13.84 3.32
C ASP A 50 -11.84 -13.70 2.34
N GLY A 51 -10.73 -13.15 2.84
CA GLY A 51 -9.54 -13.00 2.04
C GLY A 51 -9.57 -11.86 1.04
N LYS A 52 -10.60 -11.02 1.09
CA LYS A 52 -10.71 -9.91 0.16
C LYS A 52 -10.80 -8.60 0.91
N VAL A 53 -10.20 -7.58 0.35
CA VAL A 53 -10.31 -6.24 0.92
C VAL A 53 -11.66 -5.67 0.53
N VAL A 54 -12.47 -5.38 1.52
CA VAL A 54 -13.81 -4.86 1.28
C VAL A 54 -13.92 -3.39 1.60
N GLN A 55 -12.91 -2.82 2.24
CA GLN A 55 -12.97 -1.42 2.61
C GLN A 55 -11.58 -0.89 2.86
N ILE A 56 -11.36 0.35 2.49
CA ILE A 56 -10.11 1.05 2.77
C ILE A 56 -10.49 2.33 3.49
N GLU A 57 -9.89 2.56 4.64
CA GLU A 57 -10.16 3.73 5.44
C GLU A 57 -8.89 4.52 5.60
N MET A 58 -9.01 5.82 5.60
CA MET A 58 -7.87 6.69 5.76
C MET A 58 -8.18 7.71 6.85
N ALA A 59 -7.20 7.92 7.71
CA ALA A 59 -7.30 8.95 8.72
C ALA A 59 -6.05 9.80 8.63
N GLU A 60 -6.24 11.05 8.30
CA GLU A 60 -5.13 11.98 8.20
C GLU A 60 -5.01 12.76 9.48
N LYS A 61 -3.79 12.94 9.95
CA LYS A 61 -3.55 13.63 11.20
C LYS A 61 -2.65 14.82 10.95
N PHE A 62 -2.83 15.82 11.77
CA PHE A 62 -1.98 17.00 11.68
C PHE A 62 -1.04 17.00 12.84
N ARG A 63 0.19 17.29 12.55
CA ARG A 63 1.21 17.30 13.57
C ARG A 63 1.44 18.73 13.99
N LEU A 64 1.14 19.01 15.23
CA LEU A 64 1.37 20.34 15.76
C LEU A 64 2.72 20.38 16.44
N ARG A 65 3.52 21.35 16.10
CA ARG A 65 4.88 21.39 16.65
C ARG A 65 5.15 22.67 17.35
#